data_a9eec88f35a270a7bccddef61592b5b7
#
_entry.id   a9eec88f35a270a7bccddef61592b5b7
#
_cell.length_a   1.000
_cell.length_b   1.000
_cell.length_c   1.000
_cell.angle_alpha   90.00
_cell.angle_beta   90.00
_cell.angle_gamma   90.00
#
_symmetry.space_group_name_H-M   'P 1'
#
loop_
_entity.id
_entity.type
_entity.pdbx_description
1 polymer ?
#
loop_
_entity_poly.entity_id
_entity_poly.type
_entity_poly.pdbx_seq_one_letter_code
_entity_poly.pdbx_strand_id
1 'polypeptide(L)'
;MRNRIKKIISTVLCAGLVAGLAGGCSGTGNINGGKRIIRVALSQSETHPEYTGMEKFKEVIEEKLGDKYEVQIYPNELLGGQTKAIELTQTGAIDFVVAGTPNLEIFADVYEVFSMPYLFTSEEAY
;
A
#
# COMPACT_ATOMS: atom_id res chain seq x y z
N MET A 1 47.08 -33.70 11.00
CA MET A 1 46.06 -33.12 11.88
C MET A 1 45.48 -31.79 11.32
N ARG A 2 46.30 -30.84 10.89
CA ARG A 2 45.90 -29.49 10.43
C ARG A 2 44.88 -29.46 9.27
N ASN A 3 44.94 -30.40 8.35
CA ASN A 3 44.01 -30.45 7.19
C ASN A 3 42.64 -31.05 7.52
N ARG A 4 42.53 -31.87 8.56
CA ARG A 4 41.23 -32.40 9.01
C ARG A 4 40.47 -31.36 9.79
N ILE A 5 41.12 -30.54 10.58
CA ILE A 5 40.52 -29.42 11.34
C ILE A 5 39.98 -28.36 10.38
N LYS A 6 40.72 -28.00 9.31
CA LYS A 6 40.23 -27.06 8.29
C LYS A 6 38.98 -27.53 7.54
N LYS A 7 38.89 -28.84 7.24
CA LYS A 7 37.71 -29.44 6.60
C LYS A 7 36.48 -29.43 7.51
N ILE A 8 36.67 -29.72 8.81
CA ILE A 8 35.59 -29.70 9.80
C ILE A 8 35.05 -28.25 10.00
N ILE A 9 35.93 -27.26 10.12
CA ILE A 9 35.56 -25.85 10.25
C ILE A 9 34.84 -25.36 9.01
N SER A 10 35.26 -25.74 7.81
CA SER A 10 34.58 -25.38 6.54
C SER A 10 33.17 -25.98 6.43
N THR A 11 33.02 -27.23 6.87
CA THR A 11 31.72 -27.92 6.82
C THR A 11 30.70 -27.34 7.81
N VAL A 12 31.15 -26.97 9.01
CA VAL A 12 30.31 -26.34 10.05
C VAL A 12 29.91 -24.93 9.64
N LEU A 13 30.80 -24.16 8.98
CA LEU A 13 30.51 -22.80 8.52
C LEU A 13 29.47 -22.81 7.38
N CYS A 14 29.53 -23.77 6.43
CA CYS A 14 28.54 -23.91 5.36
C CYS A 14 27.16 -24.37 5.87
N ALA A 15 27.11 -25.25 6.89
CA ALA A 15 25.85 -25.71 7.47
C ALA A 15 25.13 -24.58 8.23
N GLY A 16 25.85 -23.64 8.85
CA GLY A 16 25.26 -22.48 9.53
C GLY A 16 24.62 -21.45 8.58
N LEU A 17 25.15 -21.30 7.36
CA LEU A 17 24.62 -20.35 6.37
C LEU A 17 23.29 -20.82 5.71
N VAL A 18 23.08 -22.14 5.60
CA VAL A 18 21.86 -22.67 4.98
C VAL A 18 20.66 -22.61 5.93
N ALA A 19 20.87 -22.69 7.24
CA ALA A 19 19.80 -22.60 8.23
C ALA A 19 19.23 -21.17 8.39
N GLY A 20 19.98 -20.13 8.00
CA GLY A 20 19.56 -18.72 8.07
C GLY A 20 18.65 -18.26 6.92
N LEU A 21 18.55 -19.01 5.81
CA LEU A 21 17.80 -18.63 4.61
C LEU A 21 16.34 -19.12 4.59
N ALA A 22 15.95 -19.99 5.51
CA ALA A 22 14.58 -20.54 5.56
C ALA A 22 13.57 -19.69 6.37
N GLY A 23 14.00 -18.56 6.98
CA GLY A 23 13.16 -17.69 7.81
C GLY A 23 12.69 -16.39 7.15
N GLY A 24 12.93 -16.18 5.85
CA GLY A 24 12.86 -14.86 5.22
C GLY A 24 11.72 -14.62 4.27
N CYS A 25 10.50 -15.07 4.52
CA CYS A 25 9.30 -14.61 3.81
C CYS A 25 8.10 -14.52 4.74
N SER A 26 8.25 -13.82 5.84
CA SER A 26 7.12 -13.24 6.56
C SER A 26 6.89 -11.89 5.90
N GLY A 27 5.92 -11.79 4.97
CA GLY A 27 5.50 -10.52 4.41
C GLY A 27 5.26 -9.57 5.57
N THR A 28 6.07 -8.51 5.65
CA THR A 28 5.94 -7.47 6.67
C THR A 28 4.68 -6.68 6.38
N GLY A 29 3.52 -7.33 6.57
CA GLY A 29 2.27 -6.62 6.70
C GLY A 29 2.44 -5.64 7.84
N ASN A 30 2.08 -4.39 7.61
CA ASN A 30 2.13 -3.34 8.60
C ASN A 30 1.15 -3.69 9.72
N ILE A 31 1.66 -4.20 10.84
CA ILE A 31 0.86 -4.75 11.93
C ILE A 31 1.01 -3.82 13.15
N ASN A 32 -0.11 -3.33 13.66
CA ASN A 32 -0.21 -2.62 14.92
C ASN A 32 -1.04 -3.44 15.91
N GLY A 33 -0.44 -3.87 17.03
CA GLY A 33 -1.15 -4.66 18.04
C GLY A 33 -1.81 -5.95 17.53
N GLY A 34 -1.25 -6.58 16.47
CA GLY A 34 -1.81 -7.79 15.84
C GLY A 34 -2.83 -7.51 14.73
N LYS A 35 -3.23 -6.24 14.51
CA LYS A 35 -4.13 -5.85 13.40
C LYS A 35 -3.31 -5.40 12.20
N ARG A 36 -3.80 -5.72 11.00
CA ARG A 36 -3.24 -5.18 9.76
C ARG A 36 -3.70 -3.74 9.58
N ILE A 37 -2.77 -2.83 9.34
CA ILE A 37 -3.07 -1.44 9.04
C ILE A 37 -3.42 -1.31 7.56
N ILE A 38 -4.58 -0.70 7.29
CA ILE A 38 -5.02 -0.25 5.96
C ILE A 38 -4.71 1.24 5.85
N ARG A 39 -3.80 1.62 4.97
CA ARG A 39 -3.40 3.01 4.73
C ARG A 39 -4.14 3.58 3.54
N VAL A 40 -4.77 4.74 3.76
CA VAL A 40 -5.52 5.49 2.73
C VAL A 40 -4.88 6.87 2.59
N ALA A 41 -4.39 7.19 1.40
CA ALA A 41 -3.85 8.51 1.09
C ALA A 41 -4.85 9.33 0.28
N LEU A 42 -4.96 10.63 0.60
CA LEU A 42 -5.71 11.60 -0.19
C LEU A 42 -5.03 12.98 -0.13
N SER A 43 -5.19 13.78 -1.19
CA SER A 43 -4.62 15.12 -1.27
C SER A 43 -5.45 16.18 -0.56
N GLN A 44 -6.72 15.93 -0.34
CA GLN A 44 -7.66 16.88 0.24
C GLN A 44 -7.48 17.02 1.75
N SER A 45 -7.95 18.17 2.26
CA SER A 45 -7.94 18.46 3.70
C SER A 45 -9.02 17.69 4.46
N GLU A 46 -8.90 17.62 5.76
CA GLU A 46 -9.86 16.99 6.67
C GLU A 46 -11.27 17.63 6.61
N THR A 47 -11.38 18.88 6.12
CA THR A 47 -12.66 19.56 5.94
C THR A 47 -13.36 19.24 4.62
N HIS A 48 -12.70 18.51 3.72
CA HIS A 48 -13.22 18.19 2.40
C HIS A 48 -14.19 16.98 2.44
N PRO A 49 -15.27 16.97 1.64
CA PRO A 49 -16.22 15.85 1.60
C PRO A 49 -15.60 14.48 1.30
N GLU A 50 -14.53 14.42 0.52
CA GLU A 50 -13.80 13.17 0.27
C GLU A 50 -13.21 12.58 1.56
N TYR A 51 -12.70 13.42 2.45
CA TYR A 51 -12.20 12.97 3.75
C TYR A 51 -13.32 12.38 4.60
N THR A 52 -14.47 13.06 4.66
CA THR A 52 -15.66 12.53 5.35
C THR A 52 -16.10 11.18 4.79
N GLY A 53 -16.00 10.99 3.48
CA GLY A 53 -16.26 9.69 2.83
C GLY A 53 -15.29 8.61 3.30
N MET A 54 -13.99 8.96 3.46
CA MET A 54 -12.99 8.02 3.95
C MET A 54 -13.13 7.74 5.45
N GLU A 55 -13.59 8.70 6.24
CA GLU A 55 -13.95 8.45 7.65
C GLU A 55 -15.11 7.44 7.76
N LYS A 56 -16.10 7.56 6.88
CA LYS A 56 -17.19 6.58 6.82
C LYS A 56 -16.71 5.19 6.36
N PHE A 57 -15.79 5.14 5.41
CA PHE A 57 -15.13 3.89 5.01
C PHE A 57 -14.40 3.26 6.21
N LYS A 58 -13.62 4.05 6.95
CA LYS A 58 -12.92 3.61 8.17
C LYS A 58 -13.91 3.05 9.19
N GLU A 59 -14.97 3.80 9.51
CA GLU A 59 -16.00 3.38 10.47
C GLU A 59 -16.59 2.01 10.09
N VAL A 60 -16.99 1.81 8.84
CA VAL A 60 -17.59 0.55 8.36
C VAL A 60 -16.60 -0.62 8.42
N ILE A 61 -15.34 -0.40 8.08
CA ILE A 61 -14.32 -1.45 8.16
C ILE A 61 -14.01 -1.82 9.61
N GLU A 62 -13.84 -0.83 10.47
CA GLU A 62 -13.49 -1.06 11.88
C GLU A 62 -14.69 -1.63 12.68
N GLU A 63 -15.93 -1.30 12.32
CA GLU A 63 -17.13 -1.90 12.89
C GLU A 63 -17.24 -3.41 12.56
N LYS A 64 -16.95 -3.77 11.30
CA LYS A 64 -17.15 -5.15 10.82
C LYS A 64 -15.92 -6.04 10.98
N LEU A 65 -14.73 -5.48 10.91
CA LEU A 65 -13.45 -6.19 10.81
C LEU A 65 -12.38 -5.63 11.75
N GLY A 66 -12.76 -4.82 12.72
CA GLY A 66 -11.84 -4.13 13.61
C GLY A 66 -11.04 -5.04 14.55
N ASP A 67 -11.38 -6.32 14.63
CA ASP A 67 -10.54 -7.34 15.25
C ASP A 67 -9.27 -7.67 14.42
N LYS A 68 -9.32 -7.44 13.09
CA LYS A 68 -8.27 -7.78 12.13
C LYS A 68 -7.61 -6.58 11.46
N TYR A 69 -8.36 -5.48 11.30
CA TYR A 69 -7.91 -4.31 10.54
C TYR A 69 -8.04 -3.02 11.34
N GLU A 70 -7.11 -2.10 11.09
CA GLU A 70 -7.12 -0.71 11.54
C GLU A 70 -6.96 0.18 10.31
N VAL A 71 -7.82 1.18 10.11
CA VAL A 71 -7.74 2.10 8.97
C VAL A 71 -7.06 3.40 9.40
N GLN A 72 -6.00 3.78 8.69
CA GLN A 72 -5.29 5.04 8.88
C GLN A 72 -5.44 5.91 7.63
N ILE A 73 -6.00 7.11 7.81
CA ILE A 73 -6.24 8.07 6.73
C ILE A 73 -5.15 9.14 6.78
N TYR A 74 -4.53 9.43 5.64
CA TYR A 74 -3.45 10.40 5.47
C TYR A 74 -3.90 11.51 4.51
N PRO A 75 -4.54 12.60 5.04
CA PRO A 75 -4.98 13.75 4.27
C PRO A 75 -3.82 14.71 3.93
N ASN A 76 -4.13 15.79 3.21
CA ASN A 76 -3.20 16.91 2.93
C ASN A 76 -1.88 16.46 2.30
N GLU A 77 -1.89 15.46 1.43
CA GLU A 77 -0.67 14.95 0.77
C GLU A 77 0.43 14.51 1.75
N LEU A 78 0.08 14.08 2.96
CA LEU A 78 1.05 13.67 3.99
C LEU A 78 2.01 12.56 3.51
N LEU A 79 1.59 11.73 2.56
CA LEU A 79 2.42 10.68 1.95
C LEU A 79 2.97 11.07 0.58
N GLY A 80 2.90 12.37 0.21
CA GLY A 80 3.25 12.91 -1.09
C GLY A 80 2.03 13.24 -1.95
N GLY A 81 2.23 14.02 -3.03
CA GLY A 81 1.17 14.36 -3.97
C GLY A 81 0.55 13.13 -4.66
N GLN A 82 -0.55 13.33 -5.40
CA GLN A 82 -1.35 12.23 -5.97
C GLN A 82 -0.53 11.22 -6.78
N THR A 83 0.36 11.68 -7.66
CA THR A 83 1.25 10.80 -8.44
C THR A 83 2.10 9.92 -7.52
N LYS A 84 2.69 10.52 -6.48
CA LYS A 84 3.50 9.76 -5.51
C LYS A 84 2.68 8.75 -4.72
N ALA A 85 1.48 9.12 -4.31
CA ALA A 85 0.57 8.22 -3.60
C ALA A 85 0.14 7.03 -4.50
N ILE A 86 -0.10 7.25 -5.80
CA ILE A 86 -0.38 6.16 -6.76
C ILE A 86 0.83 5.21 -6.87
N GLU A 87 2.06 5.72 -7.00
CA GLU A 87 3.28 4.89 -7.00
C GLU A 87 3.42 4.05 -5.72
N LEU A 88 3.14 4.65 -4.56
CA LEU A 88 3.19 3.94 -3.28
C LEU A 88 2.12 2.84 -3.19
N THR A 89 0.95 3.04 -3.81
CA THR A 89 -0.09 2.02 -3.93
C THR A 89 0.36 0.88 -4.84
N GLN A 90 0.98 1.17 -5.97
CA GLN A 90 1.52 0.16 -6.88
C GLN A 90 2.59 -0.73 -6.22
N THR A 91 3.40 -0.14 -5.36
CA THR A 91 4.44 -0.88 -4.62
C THR A 91 3.91 -1.59 -3.36
N GLY A 92 2.65 -1.38 -3.00
CA GLY A 92 2.04 -1.94 -1.79
C GLY A 92 2.49 -1.25 -0.48
N ALA A 93 3.13 -0.09 -0.56
CA ALA A 93 3.50 0.70 0.61
C ALA A 93 2.28 1.34 1.29
N ILE A 94 1.24 1.67 0.51
CA ILE A 94 -0.09 2.03 0.98
C ILE A 94 -1.14 1.15 0.29
N ASP A 95 -2.33 1.03 0.87
CA ASP A 95 -3.36 0.11 0.37
C ASP A 95 -4.35 0.80 -0.57
N PHE A 96 -4.67 2.08 -0.31
CA PHE A 96 -5.63 2.86 -1.09
C PHE A 96 -5.16 4.29 -1.31
N VAL A 97 -5.51 4.84 -2.47
CA VAL A 97 -5.35 6.27 -2.78
C VAL A 97 -6.66 6.82 -3.34
N VAL A 98 -7.03 8.02 -2.90
CA VAL A 98 -8.09 8.81 -3.54
C VAL A 98 -7.39 9.77 -4.50
N ALA A 99 -7.63 9.58 -5.81
CA ALA A 99 -6.99 10.35 -6.87
C ALA A 99 -7.98 10.73 -7.96
N GLY A 100 -7.80 11.91 -8.53
CA GLY A 100 -8.54 12.32 -9.72
C GLY A 100 -8.12 11.53 -10.96
N THR A 101 -9.06 11.25 -11.87
CA THR A 101 -8.81 10.52 -13.12
C THR A 101 -7.64 11.05 -13.95
N PRO A 102 -7.40 12.37 -14.07
CA PRO A 102 -6.24 12.89 -14.80
C PRO A 102 -4.89 12.43 -14.26
N ASN A 103 -4.79 12.13 -12.96
CA ASN A 103 -3.56 11.60 -12.37
C ASN A 103 -3.35 10.11 -12.66
N LEU A 104 -4.40 9.39 -13.02
CA LEU A 104 -4.34 7.98 -13.40
C LEU A 104 -3.92 7.79 -14.86
N GLU A 105 -4.12 8.79 -15.73
CA GLU A 105 -3.71 8.78 -17.14
C GLU A 105 -2.21 8.51 -17.31
N ILE A 106 -1.38 9.05 -16.39
CA ILE A 106 0.08 8.85 -16.38
C ILE A 106 0.46 7.37 -16.21
N PHE A 107 -0.42 6.58 -15.60
CA PHE A 107 -0.17 5.18 -15.27
C PHE A 107 -0.92 4.19 -16.18
N ALA A 108 -2.02 4.64 -16.80
CA ALA A 108 -2.82 3.82 -17.69
C ALA A 108 -3.64 4.68 -18.64
N ASP A 109 -3.31 4.63 -19.93
CA ASP A 109 -3.89 5.43 -21.02
C ASP A 109 -5.42 5.30 -21.12
N VAL A 110 -6.00 4.18 -20.64
CA VAL A 110 -7.46 3.97 -20.63
C VAL A 110 -8.21 5.08 -19.88
N TYR A 111 -7.57 5.73 -18.92
CA TYR A 111 -8.19 6.83 -18.16
C TYR A 111 -8.30 8.13 -18.96
N GLU A 112 -7.57 8.29 -20.08
CA GLU A 112 -7.68 9.45 -20.97
C GLU A 112 -9.11 9.66 -21.49
N VAL A 113 -9.90 8.58 -21.56
CA VAL A 113 -11.30 8.64 -21.99
C VAL A 113 -12.14 9.62 -21.15
N PHE A 114 -11.85 9.74 -19.86
CA PHE A 114 -12.58 10.65 -18.95
C PHE A 114 -12.19 12.12 -19.12
N SER A 115 -11.06 12.40 -19.74
CA SER A 115 -10.58 13.76 -20.04
C SER A 115 -10.96 14.24 -21.45
N MET A 116 -11.60 13.38 -22.26
CA MET A 116 -12.01 13.75 -23.62
C MET A 116 -13.19 14.73 -23.56
N PRO A 117 -13.06 15.93 -24.18
CA PRO A 117 -14.15 16.88 -24.20
C PRO A 117 -15.34 16.34 -25.00
N TYR A 118 -16.56 16.64 -24.54
CA TYR A 118 -17.82 16.27 -25.20
C TYR A 118 -18.09 14.77 -25.33
N LEU A 119 -17.32 13.89 -24.69
CA LEU A 119 -17.59 12.46 -24.71
C LEU A 119 -18.86 12.12 -23.93
N PHE A 120 -19.05 12.77 -22.81
CA PHE A 120 -20.25 12.64 -21.98
C PHE A 120 -21.12 13.87 -22.15
N THR A 121 -22.40 13.68 -22.47
CA THR A 121 -23.37 14.76 -22.77
C THR A 121 -24.27 15.08 -21.58
N SER A 122 -24.28 14.25 -20.56
CA SER A 122 -25.04 14.45 -19.32
C SER A 122 -24.35 13.71 -18.16
N GLU A 123 -24.76 13.99 -16.92
CA GLU A 123 -24.28 13.28 -15.74
C GLU A 123 -24.65 11.78 -15.75
N GLU A 124 -25.79 11.43 -16.38
CA GLU A 124 -26.23 10.02 -16.50
C GLU A 124 -25.38 9.23 -17.51
N ALA A 125 -24.66 9.93 -18.41
CA ALA A 125 -23.80 9.30 -19.41
C ALA A 125 -22.37 9.10 -18.93
N TYR A 126 -22.00 9.68 -17.79
CA TYR A 126 -20.68 9.55 -17.14
C TYR A 126 -20.65 8.32 -16.22
#